data_b2e2c15dd129adb636505eb314eaaa5d
#
_entry.id   b2e2c15dd129adb636505eb314eaaa5d
#
_cell.length_a   1.000
_cell.length_b   1.000
_cell.length_c   1.000
_cell.angle_alpha   90.00
_cell.angle_beta   90.00
_cell.angle_gamma   90.00
#
_symmetry.space_group_name_H-M   'P 1'
#
loop_
_entity.id
_entity.type
_entity.pdbx_description
1 polymer ?
#
loop_
_entity_poly.entity_id
_entity_poly.type
_entity_poly.pdbx_seq_one_letter_code
_entity_poly.pdbx_strand_id
1 'polypeptide(L)'
;AHLHHEPTERRPCRYECPSSRDPLAVDTQTEATSSNMRELPGALAGPRVVTLGGTEDPLAIDRNEMLRYLGHTGQNIEDDLACRIERVARDVEAHGRARGVFATFPVDASTLDDEGRACIRLTGTVVTLRGRDIYRHLKDARWCTVLACTLGMDNERRLRALGAQSPLDAAIYDAASSALIESAVGHLDSMVQDAASAAGLSCNWRFSCGYGDCPLEAQGRLLASLDATRRIGLTVTPTNRMVPSKSCLLYTSPSPRDRS
;
A
#
# COMPACT_ATOMS: atom_id res chain seq x y z
N ALA A 1 24.05 16.34 32.60
CA ALA A 1 22.82 15.62 32.56
C ALA A 1 22.55 15.30 31.08
N HIS A 2 22.87 14.06 30.68
CA HIS A 2 22.56 13.57 29.30
C HIS A 2 21.14 13.02 29.30
N LEU A 3 20.27 13.65 28.55
CA LEU A 3 18.95 13.10 28.20
C LEU A 3 19.11 12.18 26.99
N HIS A 4 19.05 10.88 27.21
CA HIS A 4 18.90 9.88 26.16
C HIS A 4 17.48 9.98 25.59
N HIS A 5 17.38 10.34 24.32
CA HIS A 5 16.13 10.25 23.56
C HIS A 5 16.04 8.83 23.00
N GLU A 6 15.20 8.00 23.58
CA GLU A 6 14.80 6.70 22.99
C GLU A 6 13.88 6.96 21.79
N PRO A 7 14.06 6.22 20.68
CA PRO A 7 13.17 6.34 19.54
C PRO A 7 11.82 5.66 19.87
N THR A 8 10.75 6.44 19.79
CA THR A 8 9.37 5.96 19.90
C THR A 8 9.09 4.90 18.83
N GLU A 9 8.95 3.66 19.24
CA GLU A 9 8.47 2.55 18.42
C GLU A 9 7.10 2.88 17.84
N ARG A 10 7.01 2.94 16.52
CA ARG A 10 5.74 3.05 15.79
C ARG A 10 4.99 1.73 15.94
N ARG A 11 3.93 1.72 16.72
CA ARG A 11 3.03 0.56 16.77
C ARG A 11 2.33 0.40 15.42
N PRO A 12 2.34 -0.80 14.83
CA PRO A 12 1.62 -1.08 13.58
C PRO A 12 0.11 -1.07 13.82
N CYS A 13 -0.66 -0.68 12.80
CA CYS A 13 -2.10 -0.89 12.75
C CYS A 13 -2.41 -2.36 13.09
N ARG A 14 -3.13 -2.57 14.20
CA ARG A 14 -3.57 -3.91 14.59
C ARG A 14 -4.69 -4.35 13.65
N TYR A 15 -4.34 -5.14 12.65
CA TYR A 15 -5.27 -6.10 12.10
C TYR A 15 -5.05 -7.41 12.87
N GLU A 16 -6.04 -7.79 13.68
CA GLU A 16 -6.02 -9.04 14.43
C GLU A 16 -6.07 -10.22 13.44
N CYS A 17 -5.06 -11.07 13.50
CA CYS A 17 -5.01 -12.33 12.77
C CYS A 17 -5.93 -13.34 13.52
N PRO A 18 -6.90 -13.99 12.85
CA PRO A 18 -7.63 -15.08 13.47
C PRO A 18 -6.70 -16.25 13.76
N SER A 19 -6.77 -16.76 15.00
CA SER A 19 -5.96 -17.85 15.50
C SER A 19 -6.08 -19.13 14.65
N SER A 20 -4.94 -19.70 14.34
CA SER A 20 -4.73 -20.98 13.67
C SER A 20 -5.45 -22.14 14.40
N ARG A 21 -6.23 -22.91 13.65
CA ARG A 21 -6.50 -24.32 13.96
C ARG A 21 -5.76 -25.17 12.95
N ASP A 22 -4.77 -25.92 13.42
CA ASP A 22 -4.25 -27.07 12.68
C ASP A 22 -5.32 -28.16 12.61
N PRO A 23 -5.44 -28.82 11.46
CA PRO A 23 -5.37 -30.27 11.49
C PRO A 23 -4.46 -30.85 10.37
N LEU A 24 -3.53 -31.68 10.77
CA LEU A 24 -2.90 -32.69 9.95
C LEU A 24 -3.96 -33.72 9.51
N ALA A 25 -4.18 -33.84 8.21
CA ALA A 25 -4.69 -35.06 7.59
C ALA A 25 -4.07 -35.15 6.19
N VAL A 26 -3.20 -36.12 6.03
CA VAL A 26 -2.70 -36.62 4.76
C VAL A 26 -3.82 -37.40 4.13
N ASP A 27 -4.27 -37.00 2.92
CA ASP A 27 -4.94 -37.91 2.00
C ASP A 27 -4.44 -37.67 0.59
N THR A 28 -3.79 -38.69 0.12
CA THR A 28 -3.34 -38.93 -1.25
C THR A 28 -4.55 -39.29 -2.10
N GLN A 29 -4.93 -38.41 -3.05
CA GLN A 29 -5.53 -38.87 -4.29
C GLN A 29 -5.24 -37.86 -5.42
N THR A 30 -4.36 -38.33 -6.29
CA THR A 30 -4.12 -37.87 -7.64
C THR A 30 -5.39 -38.06 -8.46
N GLU A 31 -5.91 -36.96 -9.04
CA GLU A 31 -6.43 -37.03 -10.40
C GLU A 31 -6.57 -35.59 -10.92
N ALA A 32 -5.81 -35.35 -11.97
CA ALA A 32 -5.81 -34.12 -12.73
C ALA A 32 -7.15 -33.93 -13.42
N THR A 33 -7.87 -32.88 -13.05
CA THR A 33 -8.87 -32.31 -13.94
C THR A 33 -8.32 -31.01 -14.50
N SER A 34 -7.77 -31.12 -15.71
CA SER A 34 -7.52 -30.00 -16.63
C SER A 34 -8.85 -29.32 -16.90
N SER A 35 -9.20 -28.29 -16.12
CA SER A 35 -10.31 -27.42 -16.48
C SER A 35 -10.22 -26.10 -15.72
N ASN A 36 -10.23 -25.02 -16.50
CA ASN A 36 -10.29 -23.61 -16.11
C ASN A 36 -8.98 -22.99 -15.62
N MET A 37 -8.00 -22.90 -16.49
CA MET A 37 -7.01 -21.82 -16.44
C MET A 37 -7.74 -20.51 -16.78
N ARG A 38 -8.42 -19.90 -15.81
CA ARG A 38 -8.95 -18.54 -15.99
C ARG A 38 -7.74 -17.63 -16.26
N GLU A 39 -7.71 -17.06 -17.45
CA GLU A 39 -6.74 -16.03 -17.81
C GLU A 39 -6.89 -14.84 -16.87
N LEU A 40 -5.79 -14.13 -16.63
CA LEU A 40 -5.83 -12.90 -15.86
C LEU A 40 -6.79 -11.92 -16.54
N PRO A 41 -7.79 -11.36 -15.83
CA PRO A 41 -8.71 -10.40 -16.41
C PRO A 41 -7.96 -9.23 -17.02
N GLY A 42 -8.30 -8.82 -18.24
CA GLY A 42 -7.68 -7.69 -18.91
C GLY A 42 -7.71 -6.39 -18.09
N ALA A 43 -8.72 -6.26 -17.20
CA ALA A 43 -8.83 -5.16 -16.25
C ALA A 43 -7.69 -5.12 -15.21
N LEU A 44 -7.07 -6.26 -14.91
CA LEU A 44 -5.94 -6.38 -13.96
C LEU A 44 -4.59 -6.49 -14.68
N ALA A 45 -4.58 -6.79 -15.98
CA ALA A 45 -3.35 -6.97 -16.75
C ALA A 45 -2.68 -5.63 -17.08
N GLY A 46 -1.35 -5.60 -17.03
CA GLY A 46 -0.51 -4.50 -17.46
C GLY A 46 -0.57 -3.26 -16.57
N PRO A 47 0.40 -2.34 -16.66
CA PRO A 47 0.37 -1.15 -15.83
C PRO A 47 -0.79 -0.22 -16.20
N ARG A 48 -1.74 -0.03 -15.28
CA ARG A 48 -2.85 0.91 -15.41
C ARG A 48 -2.61 2.12 -14.51
N VAL A 49 -2.72 3.32 -15.09
CA VAL A 49 -2.59 4.59 -14.36
C VAL A 49 -3.98 5.13 -14.06
N VAL A 50 -4.17 5.60 -12.83
CA VAL A 50 -5.43 6.18 -12.34
C VAL A 50 -5.10 7.52 -11.69
N THR A 51 -5.97 8.52 -11.90
CA THR A 51 -5.96 9.76 -11.13
C THR A 51 -7.17 9.76 -10.21
N LEU A 52 -6.95 10.08 -8.95
CA LEU A 52 -7.93 10.06 -7.87
C LEU A 52 -7.98 11.44 -7.20
N GLY A 53 -9.17 11.86 -6.80
CA GLY A 53 -9.36 13.13 -6.13
C GLY A 53 -9.40 14.34 -7.07
N GLY A 54 -9.50 15.51 -6.48
CA GLY A 54 -9.68 16.79 -7.17
C GLY A 54 -11.07 17.36 -6.93
N THR A 55 -11.41 18.46 -7.61
CA THR A 55 -12.62 19.23 -7.34
C THR A 55 -13.94 18.53 -7.71
N GLU A 56 -13.90 17.61 -8.68
CA GLU A 56 -15.12 16.93 -9.17
C GLU A 56 -15.43 15.66 -8.36
N ASP A 57 -14.40 14.96 -7.87
CA ASP A 57 -14.53 13.76 -7.06
C ASP A 57 -13.47 13.78 -5.95
N PRO A 58 -13.66 14.61 -4.92
CA PRO A 58 -12.68 14.79 -3.87
C PRO A 58 -12.53 13.51 -3.02
N LEU A 59 -11.28 13.16 -2.74
CA LEU A 59 -10.98 12.11 -1.76
C LEU A 59 -11.33 12.62 -0.36
N ALA A 60 -12.05 11.83 0.40
CA ALA A 60 -12.34 12.15 1.79
C ALA A 60 -11.17 11.77 2.70
N ILE A 61 -10.88 12.63 3.66
CA ILE A 61 -9.92 12.38 4.74
C ILE A 61 -10.67 11.80 5.94
N ASP A 62 -10.22 10.66 6.46
CA ASP A 62 -10.65 10.18 7.76
C ASP A 62 -10.11 11.12 8.85
N ARG A 63 -11.01 11.86 9.50
CA ARG A 63 -10.68 12.84 10.55
C ARG A 63 -10.04 12.19 11.78
N ASN A 64 -10.44 10.98 12.12
CA ASN A 64 -9.86 10.25 13.25
C ASN A 64 -8.41 9.83 12.95
N GLU A 65 -8.17 9.33 11.74
CA GLU A 65 -6.81 9.01 11.29
C GLU A 65 -5.93 10.26 11.23
N MET A 66 -6.44 11.36 10.69
CA MET A 66 -5.73 12.63 10.67
C MET A 66 -5.36 13.11 12.08
N LEU A 67 -6.30 13.06 13.02
CA LEU A 67 -6.06 13.42 14.43
C LEU A 67 -5.04 12.48 15.08
N ARG A 68 -5.08 11.20 14.75
CA ARG A 68 -4.09 10.23 15.21
C ARG A 68 -2.66 10.58 14.72
N TYR A 69 -2.53 11.03 13.47
CA TYR A 69 -1.25 11.52 12.94
C TYR A 69 -0.78 12.81 13.61
N LEU A 70 -1.68 13.64 14.14
CA LEU A 70 -1.37 14.80 14.95
C LEU A 70 -1.02 14.45 16.41
N GLY A 71 -1.09 13.16 16.80
CA GLY A 71 -0.79 12.72 18.16
C GLY A 71 -1.97 12.87 19.12
N HIS A 72 -3.20 13.08 18.61
CA HIS A 72 -4.39 13.15 19.44
C HIS A 72 -4.74 11.77 20.02
N THR A 73 -4.92 11.71 21.33
CA THR A 73 -5.29 10.50 22.09
C THR A 73 -6.50 10.71 23.01
N GLY A 74 -7.39 11.65 22.65
CA GLY A 74 -8.61 11.96 23.39
C GLY A 74 -8.56 13.25 24.19
N GLN A 75 -7.52 14.08 24.02
CA GLN A 75 -7.45 15.41 24.66
C GLN A 75 -8.55 16.33 24.12
N ASN A 76 -8.96 17.29 24.95
CA ASN A 76 -9.87 18.34 24.46
C ASN A 76 -9.12 19.24 23.48
N ILE A 77 -9.70 19.50 22.32
CA ILE A 77 -9.18 20.42 21.30
C ILE A 77 -9.94 21.72 21.43
N GLU A 78 -9.24 22.82 21.62
CA GLU A 78 -9.83 24.15 21.66
C GLU A 78 -10.50 24.49 20.32
N ASP A 79 -11.60 25.24 20.35
CA ASP A 79 -12.44 25.54 19.19
C ASP A 79 -11.65 26.17 18.05
N ASP A 80 -10.76 27.12 18.33
CA ASP A 80 -9.92 27.77 17.33
C ASP A 80 -9.00 26.79 16.61
N LEU A 81 -8.40 25.84 17.36
CA LEU A 81 -7.56 24.81 16.80
C LEU A 81 -8.40 23.80 15.99
N ALA A 82 -9.58 23.44 16.48
CA ALA A 82 -10.51 22.56 15.75
C ALA A 82 -10.94 23.17 14.41
N CYS A 83 -11.31 24.45 14.41
CA CYS A 83 -11.64 25.19 13.19
C CYS A 83 -10.47 25.25 12.21
N ARG A 84 -9.24 25.41 12.73
CA ARG A 84 -8.02 25.46 11.92
C ARG A 84 -7.72 24.11 11.29
N ILE A 85 -7.81 23.02 12.06
CA ILE A 85 -7.64 21.63 11.59
C ILE A 85 -8.64 21.36 10.45
N GLU A 86 -9.91 21.67 10.67
CA GLU A 86 -10.95 21.39 9.68
C GLU A 86 -10.77 22.23 8.40
N ARG A 87 -10.37 23.49 8.51
CA ARG A 87 -10.06 24.35 7.36
C ARG A 87 -8.94 23.76 6.51
N VAL A 88 -7.84 23.32 7.13
CA VAL A 88 -6.70 22.72 6.41
C VAL A 88 -7.11 21.38 5.80
N ALA A 89 -7.87 20.55 6.52
CA ALA A 89 -8.35 19.28 6.00
C ALA A 89 -9.20 19.45 4.74
N ARG A 90 -10.16 20.39 4.75
CA ARG A 90 -11.00 20.71 3.57
C ARG A 90 -10.18 21.25 2.40
N ASP A 91 -9.15 22.06 2.67
CA ASP A 91 -8.25 22.54 1.63
C ASP A 91 -7.48 21.39 0.98
N VAL A 92 -7.00 20.44 1.78
CA VAL A 92 -6.32 19.24 1.29
C VAL A 92 -7.26 18.34 0.49
N GLU A 93 -8.50 18.13 0.94
CA GLU A 93 -9.52 17.37 0.20
C GLU A 93 -9.88 18.03 -1.15
N ALA A 94 -10.09 19.34 -1.15
CA ALA A 94 -10.51 20.07 -2.34
C ALA A 94 -9.41 20.10 -3.44
N HIS A 95 -8.15 20.16 -3.06
CA HIS A 95 -7.02 20.34 -3.99
C HIS A 95 -6.13 19.10 -4.10
N GLY A 96 -6.27 18.14 -3.18
CA GLY A 96 -5.48 16.92 -3.18
C GLY A 96 -5.79 16.05 -4.38
N ARG A 97 -4.75 15.68 -5.12
CA ARG A 97 -4.84 14.74 -6.23
C ARG A 97 -3.80 13.65 -6.03
N ALA A 98 -4.24 12.41 -6.15
CA ALA A 98 -3.37 11.26 -6.11
C ALA A 98 -3.25 10.65 -7.50
N ARG A 99 -2.07 10.15 -7.81
CA ARG A 99 -1.83 9.31 -8.99
C ARG A 99 -1.48 7.91 -8.53
N GLY A 100 -2.24 6.94 -9.02
CA GLY A 100 -2.00 5.53 -8.77
C GLY A 100 -1.56 4.79 -10.02
N VAL A 101 -0.83 3.71 -9.84
CA VAL A 101 -0.54 2.73 -10.89
C VAL A 101 -0.58 1.34 -10.28
N PHE A 102 -1.16 0.37 -11.00
CA PHE A 102 -1.10 -1.02 -10.62
C PHE A 102 -0.86 -1.94 -11.81
N ALA A 103 -0.29 -3.09 -11.55
CA ALA A 103 -0.13 -4.19 -12.50
C ALA A 103 -0.12 -5.52 -11.77
N THR A 104 -0.55 -6.57 -12.47
CA THR A 104 -0.62 -7.92 -11.93
C THR A 104 0.40 -8.82 -12.63
N PHE A 105 1.11 -9.61 -11.85
CA PHE A 105 2.16 -10.50 -12.29
C PHE A 105 1.90 -11.94 -11.85
N PRO A 106 2.28 -12.95 -12.64
CA PRO A 106 2.25 -14.33 -12.18
C PRO A 106 3.25 -14.55 -11.04
N VAL A 107 2.86 -15.36 -10.07
CA VAL A 107 3.69 -15.72 -8.91
C VAL A 107 4.40 -17.02 -9.19
N ASP A 108 5.72 -17.04 -8.96
CA ASP A 108 6.53 -18.24 -8.89
C ASP A 108 7.09 -18.39 -7.47
N ALA A 109 6.58 -19.37 -6.76
CA ALA A 109 6.98 -19.72 -5.39
C ALA A 109 7.96 -20.91 -5.33
N SER A 110 8.38 -21.45 -6.48
CA SER A 110 9.33 -22.57 -6.57
C SER A 110 10.80 -22.13 -6.50
N THR A 111 11.05 -20.82 -6.52
CA THR A 111 12.38 -20.22 -6.55
C THR A 111 13.02 -20.19 -5.17
N LEU A 112 14.34 -20.41 -5.13
CA LEU A 112 15.17 -20.19 -3.95
C LEU A 112 16.01 -18.94 -4.13
N ASP A 113 16.30 -18.24 -3.03
CA ASP A 113 17.25 -17.13 -3.03
C ASP A 113 18.71 -17.62 -3.02
N ASP A 114 19.66 -16.69 -3.02
CA ASP A 114 21.11 -16.98 -3.05
C ASP A 114 21.59 -17.74 -1.80
N GLU A 115 20.78 -17.77 -0.74
CA GLU A 115 21.04 -18.49 0.51
C GLU A 115 20.25 -19.81 0.61
N GLY A 116 19.58 -20.22 -0.49
CA GLY A 116 18.78 -21.45 -0.56
C GLY A 116 17.45 -21.38 0.19
N ARG A 117 16.96 -20.18 0.52
CA ARG A 117 15.66 -19.98 1.19
C ARG A 117 14.56 -19.78 0.16
N ALA A 118 13.38 -20.31 0.45
CA ALA A 118 12.20 -20.10 -0.39
C ALA A 118 11.85 -18.61 -0.51
N CYS A 119 11.61 -18.15 -1.73
CA CYS A 119 11.26 -16.77 -2.04
C CYS A 119 10.18 -16.73 -3.12
N ILE A 120 9.57 -15.57 -3.29
CA ILE A 120 8.55 -15.30 -4.33
C ILE A 120 9.19 -14.51 -5.46
N ARG A 121 9.09 -15.02 -6.67
CA ARG A 121 9.47 -14.31 -7.89
C ARG A 121 8.21 -13.85 -8.63
N LEU A 122 8.19 -12.58 -9.05
CA LEU A 122 7.15 -12.07 -9.95
C LEU A 122 7.60 -12.26 -11.39
N THR A 123 6.98 -13.21 -12.07
CA THR A 123 7.35 -13.63 -13.43
C THR A 123 7.21 -12.46 -14.42
N GLY A 124 8.20 -12.31 -15.32
CA GLY A 124 8.27 -11.20 -16.26
C GLY A 124 8.89 -9.92 -15.69
N THR A 125 9.39 -9.98 -14.44
CA THR A 125 10.06 -8.87 -13.75
C THR A 125 11.40 -9.32 -13.14
N VAL A 126 12.14 -8.34 -12.60
CA VAL A 126 13.35 -8.59 -11.79
C VAL A 126 13.04 -8.67 -10.29
N VAL A 127 11.76 -8.72 -9.93
CA VAL A 127 11.31 -8.69 -8.53
C VAL A 127 11.43 -10.08 -7.92
N THR A 128 12.17 -10.15 -6.82
CA THR A 128 12.21 -11.30 -5.91
C THR A 128 11.89 -10.79 -4.51
N LEU A 129 10.83 -11.30 -3.91
CA LEU A 129 10.39 -10.97 -2.56
C LEU A 129 10.91 -12.04 -1.60
N ARG A 130 11.71 -11.60 -0.63
CA ARG A 130 12.33 -12.45 0.39
C ARG A 130 11.64 -12.24 1.73
N GLY A 131 11.59 -13.26 2.55
CA GLY A 131 10.98 -13.25 3.87
C GLY A 131 9.94 -14.35 4.02
N ARG A 132 9.80 -14.87 5.25
CA ARG A 132 8.83 -15.95 5.55
C ARG A 132 7.39 -15.45 5.49
N ASP A 133 7.16 -14.23 5.93
CA ASP A 133 5.81 -13.69 6.00
C ASP A 133 5.25 -13.44 4.60
N ILE A 134 6.04 -12.84 3.72
CA ILE A 134 5.64 -12.64 2.32
C ILE A 134 5.54 -13.96 1.57
N TYR A 135 6.44 -14.92 1.84
CA TYR A 135 6.35 -16.25 1.24
C TYR A 135 5.04 -16.94 1.64
N ARG A 136 4.67 -16.94 2.93
CA ARG A 136 3.39 -17.50 3.40
C ARG A 136 2.19 -16.80 2.75
N HIS A 137 2.29 -15.49 2.55
CA HIS A 137 1.21 -14.69 1.95
C HIS A 137 0.98 -15.02 0.46
N LEU A 138 2.03 -15.34 -0.29
CA LEU A 138 1.97 -15.50 -1.75
C LEU A 138 2.27 -16.92 -2.27
N LYS A 139 2.73 -17.87 -1.46
CA LYS A 139 3.17 -19.20 -1.94
C LYS A 139 2.08 -19.98 -2.69
N ASP A 140 0.83 -19.79 -2.29
CA ASP A 140 -0.34 -20.46 -2.90
C ASP A 140 -1.08 -19.53 -3.87
N ALA A 141 -0.58 -18.30 -4.06
CA ALA A 141 -1.16 -17.32 -4.96
C ALA A 141 -0.74 -17.57 -6.40
N ARG A 142 -1.68 -17.47 -7.33
CA ARG A 142 -1.38 -17.52 -8.76
C ARG A 142 -0.90 -16.18 -9.30
N TRP A 143 -1.42 -15.10 -8.73
CA TRP A 143 -1.19 -13.74 -9.16
C TRP A 143 -0.82 -12.84 -7.99
N CYS A 144 -0.01 -11.84 -8.25
CA CYS A 144 0.29 -10.76 -7.33
C CYS A 144 0.05 -9.43 -8.04
N THR A 145 -0.86 -8.61 -7.52
CA THR A 145 -1.10 -7.24 -8.00
C THR A 145 -0.28 -6.29 -7.14
N VAL A 146 0.62 -5.56 -7.78
CA VAL A 146 1.41 -4.48 -7.16
C VAL A 146 0.71 -3.17 -7.43
N LEU A 147 0.54 -2.35 -6.39
CA LEU A 147 -0.11 -1.04 -6.44
C LEU A 147 0.85 0.02 -5.88
N ALA A 148 0.96 1.13 -6.56
CA ALA A 148 1.69 2.30 -6.05
C ALA A 148 0.84 3.56 -6.22
N CYS A 149 0.87 4.44 -5.21
CA CYS A 149 0.11 5.69 -5.20
C CYS A 149 0.94 6.82 -4.61
N THR A 150 0.77 8.04 -5.10
CA THR A 150 1.49 9.23 -4.63
C THR A 150 0.62 10.47 -4.73
N LEU A 151 0.76 11.41 -3.77
CA LEU A 151 0.20 12.76 -3.87
C LEU A 151 1.04 13.72 -4.73
N GLY A 152 2.21 13.26 -5.20
CA GLY A 152 3.07 14.02 -6.10
C GLY A 152 3.89 15.10 -5.42
N MET A 153 4.76 15.74 -6.23
CA MET A 153 5.70 16.77 -5.75
C MET A 153 5.01 18.08 -5.38
N ASP A 154 3.81 18.36 -5.87
CA ASP A 154 3.10 19.59 -5.53
C ASP A 154 2.66 19.58 -4.05
N ASN A 155 2.27 18.42 -3.52
CA ASN A 155 2.02 18.24 -2.09
C ASN A 155 3.27 18.54 -1.26
N GLU A 156 4.44 18.05 -1.67
CA GLU A 156 5.71 18.34 -1.00
C GLU A 156 6.10 19.82 -1.02
N ARG A 157 5.93 20.48 -2.18
CA ARG A 157 6.22 21.92 -2.32
C ARG A 157 5.32 22.74 -1.40
N ARG A 158 4.03 22.40 -1.35
CA ARG A 158 3.07 23.09 -0.49
C ARG A 158 3.38 22.90 0.99
N LEU A 159 3.73 21.69 1.41
CA LEU A 159 4.16 21.41 2.77
C LEU A 159 5.38 22.24 3.17
N ARG A 160 6.39 22.33 2.31
CA ARG A 160 7.58 23.16 2.58
C ARG A 160 7.25 24.65 2.67
N ALA A 161 6.38 25.13 1.77
CA ALA A 161 5.97 26.54 1.79
C ALA A 161 5.21 26.89 3.09
N LEU A 162 4.31 26.00 3.54
CA LEU A 162 3.62 26.13 4.81
C LEU A 162 4.58 26.08 5.99
N GLY A 163 5.59 25.20 5.97
CA GLY A 163 6.60 25.09 7.02
C GLY A 163 7.39 26.39 7.26
N ALA A 164 7.61 27.17 6.20
CA ALA A 164 8.29 28.46 6.30
C ALA A 164 7.38 29.58 6.86
N GLN A 165 6.06 29.44 6.76
CA GLN A 165 5.07 30.47 7.15
C GLN A 165 4.42 30.16 8.50
N SER A 166 4.00 28.92 8.72
CA SER A 166 3.28 28.46 9.89
C SER A 166 3.61 26.99 10.17
N PRO A 167 4.50 26.69 11.13
CA PRO A 167 4.82 25.33 11.52
C PRO A 167 3.58 24.51 11.94
N LEU A 168 2.59 25.15 12.58
CA LEU A 168 1.36 24.51 12.98
C LEU A 168 0.52 24.09 11.77
N ASP A 169 0.31 25.00 10.79
CA ASP A 169 -0.42 24.64 9.55
C ASP A 169 0.33 23.57 8.75
N ALA A 170 1.65 23.60 8.76
CA ALA A 170 2.46 22.55 8.12
C ALA A 170 2.25 21.18 8.79
N ALA A 171 2.23 21.12 10.12
CA ALA A 171 1.96 19.89 10.84
C ALA A 171 0.56 19.34 10.56
N ILE A 172 -0.45 20.23 10.55
CA ILE A 172 -1.84 19.86 10.21
C ILE A 172 -1.93 19.38 8.75
N TYR A 173 -1.28 20.09 7.82
CA TYR A 173 -1.25 19.73 6.41
C TYR A 173 -0.54 18.39 6.18
N ASP A 174 0.55 18.12 6.90
CA ASP A 174 1.28 16.84 6.83
C ASP A 174 0.40 15.67 7.28
N ALA A 175 -0.31 15.84 8.40
CA ALA A 175 -1.24 14.84 8.92
C ALA A 175 -2.43 14.61 7.98
N ALA A 176 -3.02 15.69 7.45
CA ALA A 176 -4.09 15.62 6.45
C ALA A 176 -3.65 14.91 5.18
N SER A 177 -2.44 15.21 4.68
CA SER A 177 -1.87 14.55 3.51
C SER A 177 -1.59 13.07 3.76
N SER A 178 -1.20 12.69 5.00
CA SER A 178 -1.04 11.28 5.37
C SER A 178 -2.37 10.52 5.35
N ALA A 179 -3.43 11.12 5.87
CA ALA A 179 -4.76 10.53 5.82
C ALA A 179 -5.32 10.49 4.38
N LEU A 180 -5.00 11.50 3.56
CA LEU A 180 -5.44 11.54 2.16
C LEU A 180 -4.78 10.44 1.31
N ILE A 181 -3.48 10.17 1.48
CA ILE A 181 -2.81 9.09 0.73
C ILE A 181 -3.34 7.72 1.13
N GLU A 182 -3.72 7.52 2.40
CA GLU A 182 -4.37 6.28 2.84
C GLU A 182 -5.75 6.11 2.18
N SER A 183 -6.54 7.18 2.10
CA SER A 183 -7.81 7.17 1.36
C SER A 183 -7.60 6.86 -0.12
N ALA A 184 -6.64 7.51 -0.76
CA ALA A 184 -6.33 7.29 -2.18
C ALA A 184 -5.92 5.84 -2.47
N VAL A 185 -5.06 5.26 -1.65
CA VAL A 185 -4.63 3.87 -1.82
C VAL A 185 -5.76 2.88 -1.53
N GLY A 186 -6.66 3.22 -0.61
CA GLY A 186 -7.89 2.47 -0.36
C GLY A 186 -8.79 2.40 -1.59
N HIS A 187 -8.99 3.52 -2.28
CA HIS A 187 -9.76 3.57 -3.53
C HIS A 187 -9.08 2.75 -4.64
N LEU A 188 -7.75 2.88 -4.79
CA LEU A 188 -6.99 2.12 -5.77
C LEU A 188 -7.10 0.60 -5.52
N ASP A 189 -7.02 0.18 -4.26
CA ASP A 189 -7.20 -1.21 -3.86
C ASP A 189 -8.62 -1.71 -4.13
N SER A 190 -9.66 -0.90 -3.83
CA SER A 190 -11.05 -1.24 -4.14
C SER A 190 -11.26 -1.47 -5.63
N MET A 191 -10.67 -0.65 -6.50
CA MET A 191 -10.72 -0.85 -7.95
C MET A 191 -10.13 -2.21 -8.37
N VAL A 192 -9.03 -2.62 -7.74
CA VAL A 192 -8.41 -3.95 -7.99
C VAL A 192 -9.30 -5.06 -7.48
N GLN A 193 -9.88 -4.92 -6.29
CA GLN A 193 -10.81 -5.90 -5.71
C GLN A 193 -12.08 -6.07 -6.55
N ASP A 194 -12.65 -4.97 -7.04
CA ASP A 194 -13.83 -4.98 -7.91
C ASP A 194 -13.53 -5.68 -9.24
N ALA A 195 -12.39 -5.38 -9.86
CA ALA A 195 -11.96 -6.03 -11.08
C ALA A 195 -11.70 -7.55 -10.88
N ALA A 196 -11.11 -7.93 -9.75
CA ALA A 196 -10.91 -9.31 -9.37
C ALA A 196 -12.27 -10.02 -9.13
N SER A 197 -13.16 -9.38 -8.38
CA SER A 197 -14.50 -9.90 -8.06
C SER A 197 -15.34 -10.12 -9.30
N ALA A 198 -15.31 -9.19 -10.26
CA ALA A 198 -15.98 -9.33 -11.55
C ALA A 198 -15.49 -10.55 -12.35
N ALA A 199 -14.26 -10.97 -12.13
CA ALA A 199 -13.67 -12.18 -12.72
C ALA A 199 -13.87 -13.44 -11.87
N GLY A 200 -14.60 -13.37 -10.76
CA GLY A 200 -14.80 -14.48 -9.83
C GLY A 200 -13.57 -14.83 -9.01
N LEU A 201 -12.67 -13.87 -8.83
CA LEU A 201 -11.51 -13.95 -7.94
C LEU A 201 -11.79 -13.21 -6.63
N SER A 202 -11.04 -13.52 -5.57
CA SER A 202 -10.98 -12.76 -4.32
C SER A 202 -9.55 -12.29 -4.08
N CYS A 203 -9.38 -11.10 -3.52
CA CYS A 203 -8.07 -10.62 -3.14
C CYS A 203 -7.77 -10.96 -1.69
N ASN A 204 -6.51 -11.33 -1.41
CA ASN A 204 -6.01 -11.43 -0.05
C ASN A 204 -5.86 -10.01 0.54
N TRP A 205 -5.64 -9.94 1.86
CA TRP A 205 -5.31 -8.70 2.54
C TRP A 205 -4.01 -8.07 1.99
N ARG A 206 -3.94 -6.75 2.07
CA ARG A 206 -2.80 -5.97 1.55
C ARG A 206 -1.54 -6.22 2.39
N PHE A 207 -0.42 -6.27 1.72
CA PHE A 207 0.90 -6.35 2.35
C PHE A 207 1.83 -5.28 1.75
N SER A 208 2.88 -4.90 2.48
CA SER A 208 3.86 -3.90 2.04
C SER A 208 5.27 -4.32 2.45
N CYS A 209 6.28 -3.92 1.67
CA CYS A 209 7.68 -4.04 2.08
C CYS A 209 7.94 -3.23 3.36
N GLY A 210 8.80 -3.76 4.24
CA GLY A 210 9.06 -3.18 5.54
C GLY A 210 8.15 -3.70 6.66
N TYR A 211 7.14 -4.53 6.33
CA TYR A 211 6.37 -5.26 7.33
C TYR A 211 6.92 -6.69 7.49
N GLY A 212 6.89 -7.17 8.73
CA GLY A 212 7.47 -8.47 9.09
C GLY A 212 8.93 -8.53 8.69
N ASP A 213 9.30 -9.61 8.01
CA ASP A 213 10.65 -9.86 7.53
C ASP A 213 10.83 -9.57 6.01
N CYS A 214 9.86 -8.87 5.38
CA CYS A 214 9.99 -8.45 3.98
C CYS A 214 10.91 -7.22 3.86
N PRO A 215 12.07 -7.31 3.18
CA PRO A 215 13.04 -6.23 3.13
C PRO A 215 12.52 -5.00 2.39
N LEU A 216 12.88 -3.81 2.89
CA LEU A 216 12.51 -2.53 2.28
C LEU A 216 13.19 -2.31 0.91
N GLU A 217 14.32 -2.98 0.68
CA GLU A 217 15.11 -2.94 -0.55
C GLU A 217 14.34 -3.44 -1.78
N ALA A 218 13.28 -4.23 -1.58
CA ALA A 218 12.42 -4.69 -2.66
C ALA A 218 11.60 -3.55 -3.30
N GLN A 219 11.40 -2.43 -2.61
CA GLN A 219 10.58 -1.30 -3.08
C GLN A 219 11.04 -0.77 -4.44
N GLY A 220 12.35 -0.57 -4.62
CA GLY A 220 12.87 -0.03 -5.88
C GLY A 220 12.55 -0.91 -7.09
N ARG A 221 12.67 -2.24 -6.92
CA ARG A 221 12.37 -3.21 -7.98
C ARG A 221 10.86 -3.31 -8.26
N LEU A 222 10.02 -3.22 -7.23
CA LEU A 222 8.57 -3.19 -7.36
C LEU A 222 8.11 -1.92 -8.10
N LEU A 223 8.62 -0.75 -7.75
CA LEU A 223 8.32 0.49 -8.46
C LEU A 223 8.82 0.46 -9.92
N ALA A 224 9.97 -0.15 -10.17
CA ALA A 224 10.49 -0.35 -11.53
C ALA A 224 9.58 -1.27 -12.35
N SER A 225 9.02 -2.35 -11.76
CA SER A 225 8.09 -3.24 -12.46
C SER A 225 6.79 -2.55 -12.90
N LEU A 226 6.40 -1.49 -12.20
CA LEU A 226 5.26 -0.63 -12.53
C LEU A 226 5.63 0.52 -13.48
N ASP A 227 6.94 0.74 -13.76
CA ASP A 227 7.43 1.95 -14.41
C ASP A 227 6.93 3.23 -13.71
N ALA A 228 6.90 3.18 -12.35
CA ALA A 228 6.23 4.17 -11.52
C ALA A 228 6.84 5.57 -11.65
N THR A 229 8.16 5.65 -11.85
CA THR A 229 8.85 6.94 -12.02
C THR A 229 8.32 7.70 -13.24
N ARG A 230 8.19 7.03 -14.38
CA ARG A 230 7.70 7.66 -15.61
C ARG A 230 6.19 7.87 -15.58
N ARG A 231 5.44 6.92 -15.01
CA ARG A 231 3.98 6.92 -15.04
C ARG A 231 3.35 7.86 -14.02
N ILE A 232 3.86 7.90 -12.79
CA ILE A 232 3.25 8.67 -11.69
C ILE A 232 4.25 9.58 -10.95
N GLY A 233 5.51 9.62 -11.36
CA GLY A 233 6.54 10.45 -10.73
C GLY A 233 7.01 9.95 -9.37
N LEU A 234 6.86 8.64 -9.08
CA LEU A 234 7.25 8.02 -7.82
C LEU A 234 8.53 7.22 -7.97
N THR A 235 9.51 7.52 -7.12
CA THR A 235 10.80 6.83 -7.07
C THR A 235 11.21 6.53 -5.63
N VAL A 236 12.37 5.90 -5.44
CA VAL A 236 13.02 5.70 -4.14
C VAL A 236 14.43 6.27 -4.14
N THR A 237 14.86 6.75 -2.98
CA THR A 237 16.24 7.14 -2.72
C THR A 237 17.15 5.91 -2.56
N PRO A 238 18.48 6.06 -2.58
CA PRO A 238 19.41 4.98 -2.23
C PRO A 238 19.18 4.38 -0.83
N THR A 239 18.50 5.11 0.07
CA THR A 239 18.12 4.65 1.42
C THR A 239 16.70 4.09 1.48
N ASN A 240 16.13 3.70 0.35
CA ASN A 240 14.79 3.12 0.18
C ASN A 240 13.63 4.00 0.70
N ARG A 241 13.80 5.33 0.71
CA ARG A 241 12.70 6.26 1.02
C ARG A 241 11.99 6.63 -0.27
N MET A 242 10.67 6.53 -0.27
CA MET A 242 9.84 6.98 -1.40
C MET A 242 9.89 8.50 -1.56
N VAL A 243 9.95 8.94 -2.81
CA VAL A 243 9.91 10.36 -3.22
C VAL A 243 8.91 10.49 -4.38
N PRO A 244 7.84 11.26 -4.22
CA PRO A 244 7.42 12.09 -3.06
C PRO A 244 7.16 11.29 -1.79
N SER A 245 7.25 11.94 -0.61
CA SER A 245 7.14 11.28 0.71
C SER A 245 5.73 10.75 1.00
N LYS A 246 4.70 11.48 0.54
CA LYS A 246 3.30 11.04 0.66
C LYS A 246 2.96 10.08 -0.47
N SER A 247 3.47 8.86 -0.32
CA SER A 247 3.34 7.78 -1.28
C SER A 247 3.18 6.43 -0.56
N CYS A 248 2.55 5.49 -1.25
CA CYS A 248 2.31 4.14 -0.74
C CYS A 248 2.63 3.11 -1.82
N LEU A 249 3.18 1.97 -1.41
CA LEU A 249 3.44 0.81 -2.24
C LEU A 249 2.93 -0.43 -1.54
N LEU A 250 1.99 -1.12 -2.16
CA LEU A 250 1.31 -2.29 -1.61
C LEU A 250 1.29 -3.40 -2.66
N TYR A 251 1.00 -4.61 -2.20
CA TYR A 251 0.61 -5.72 -3.07
C TYR A 251 -0.49 -6.56 -2.43
N THR A 252 -1.32 -7.14 -3.29
CA THR A 252 -2.41 -8.05 -2.96
C THR A 252 -2.41 -9.20 -3.95
N SER A 253 -3.13 -10.26 -3.64
CA SER A 253 -3.14 -11.48 -4.45
C SER A 253 -4.57 -11.82 -4.84
N PRO A 254 -4.97 -11.60 -6.11
CA PRO A 254 -6.21 -12.15 -6.64
C PRO A 254 -6.09 -13.67 -6.76
N SER A 255 -6.97 -14.41 -6.09
CA SER A 255 -7.03 -15.86 -6.10
C SER A 255 -8.45 -16.36 -6.37
N PRO A 256 -8.66 -17.55 -6.93
CA PRO A 256 -9.99 -18.13 -7.01
C PRO A 256 -10.63 -18.18 -5.63
N ARG A 257 -11.92 -17.84 -5.55
CA ARG A 257 -12.67 -18.02 -4.29
C ARG A 257 -12.69 -19.50 -3.95
N ASP A 258 -12.25 -19.85 -2.76
CA ASP A 258 -12.49 -21.19 -2.24
C ASP A 258 -14.02 -21.39 -2.19
N ARG A 259 -14.49 -22.41 -2.89
CA ARG A 259 -15.88 -22.86 -2.76
C ARG A 259 -15.94 -23.66 -1.46
N SER A 260 -16.24 -22.98 -0.35
CA SER A 260 -16.72 -23.64 0.88
C SER A 260 -18.11 -24.22 0.66
#